data_9c6b8235be2c8e9c64713ee14e21e91a
#
_entry.id   9c6b8235be2c8e9c64713ee14e21e91a
#
_cell.length_a   1.000
_cell.length_b   1.000
_cell.length_c   1.000
_cell.angle_alpha   90.00
_cell.angle_beta   90.00
_cell.angle_gamma   90.00
#
_symmetry.space_group_name_H-M   'P 1'
#
loop_
_entity.id
_entity.type
_entity.pdbx_description
1 polymer ?
#
loop_
_entity_poly.entity_id
_entity_poly.type
_entity_poly.pdbx_seq_one_letter_code
_entity_poly.pdbx_strand_id
1 'polypeptide(L)'
;MILLKNGIVHTMESAPFTGDVLIDGASILAVAARLDAPDAERIDASGCHVIPGIIDAHCHIGMWEDGMGEEGADGNECSDPITPQMRAIDGLNPFDPCFDEAVAAGITTVVTGPGSANVIGGQFAALKTHGRTIEERLIQAPIAMKAAVGENPKRVYGDQKATPYTRMAIAALFRKALTDAQEYQTALDEASSDPGKKPERDLALEALLPVLKGELLMKIHAHRADDILTALRLAREFNLKISIEHCTEGHLIADVLKEQTDALCAGVILGPLLSDRAKIELRNLSYRAPKTLFDAGVEFALMTDHPVIPIQYLPVCAGLMVREGLDEETALACITKNAARVVGLSERIGRIAPGCDADIAIYSGHPFDYRARCITTIINGRVVYSKKA
;
A
#
# COMPACT_ATOMS: atom_id res chain seq x y z
N MET A 1 30.31 0.48 2.54
CA MET A 1 29.61 1.40 3.46
C MET A 1 29.38 2.73 2.78
N ILE A 2 28.27 3.40 3.08
CA ILE A 2 27.94 4.77 2.66
C ILE A 2 27.67 5.59 3.91
N LEU A 3 28.22 6.80 3.99
CA LEU A 3 27.98 7.75 5.08
C LEU A 3 27.31 9.01 4.52
N LEU A 4 26.00 9.18 4.82
CA LEU A 4 25.28 10.42 4.56
C LEU A 4 25.65 11.42 5.64
N LYS A 5 26.05 12.63 5.26
CA LYS A 5 26.56 13.65 6.18
C LYS A 5 25.70 14.89 6.21
N ASN A 6 25.50 15.43 7.42
CA ASN A 6 24.97 16.76 7.68
C ASN A 6 23.53 17.01 7.16
N GLY A 7 22.74 15.97 6.90
CA GLY A 7 21.37 16.11 6.44
C GLY A 7 20.39 16.46 7.56
N ILE A 8 19.23 17.01 7.23
CA ILE A 8 18.08 17.11 8.13
C ILE A 8 17.41 15.73 8.11
N VAL A 9 17.67 14.90 9.12
CA VAL A 9 17.26 13.50 9.17
C VAL A 9 15.90 13.36 9.84
N HIS A 10 14.93 12.83 9.10
CA HIS A 10 13.59 12.46 9.58
C HIS A 10 13.59 10.95 9.86
N THR A 11 13.80 10.56 11.10
CA THR A 11 13.86 9.14 11.46
C THR A 11 12.51 8.46 11.50
N MET A 12 11.42 9.20 11.62
CA MET A 12 10.07 8.75 11.96
C MET A 12 9.95 8.16 13.38
N GLU A 13 10.95 8.31 14.22
CA GLU A 13 10.97 7.88 15.64
C GLU A 13 11.13 9.05 16.60
N SER A 14 11.67 10.17 16.13
CA SER A 14 11.89 11.39 16.89
C SER A 14 11.72 12.61 16.00
N ALA A 15 11.72 13.81 16.59
CA ALA A 15 11.77 15.05 15.84
C ALA A 15 12.98 15.08 14.89
N PRO A 16 12.86 15.72 13.71
CA PRO A 16 13.98 15.83 12.77
C PRO A 16 15.18 16.55 13.38
N PHE A 17 16.38 16.15 13.00
CA PHE A 17 17.62 16.76 13.48
C PHE A 17 18.70 16.77 12.38
N THR A 18 19.63 17.69 12.48
CA THR A 18 20.81 17.67 11.61
C THR A 18 21.75 16.56 12.07
N GLY A 19 22.05 15.60 11.18
CA GLY A 19 22.84 14.43 11.53
C GLY A 19 23.34 13.62 10.34
N ASP A 20 23.86 12.45 10.70
CA ASP A 20 24.50 11.51 9.79
C ASP A 20 23.78 10.17 9.80
N VAL A 21 23.81 9.48 8.68
CA VAL A 21 23.31 8.10 8.55
C VAL A 21 24.42 7.22 7.96
N LEU A 22 24.79 6.15 8.65
CA LEU A 22 25.74 5.17 8.17
C LEU A 22 25.01 3.92 7.67
N ILE A 23 25.32 3.54 6.45
CA ILE A 23 24.76 2.39 5.74
C ILE A 23 25.86 1.34 5.56
N ASP A 24 25.55 0.09 5.87
CA ASP A 24 26.42 -1.05 5.60
C ASP A 24 25.65 -2.15 4.86
N GLY A 25 26.11 -2.51 3.67
CA GLY A 25 25.38 -3.42 2.79
C GLY A 25 23.98 -2.91 2.50
N ALA A 26 22.95 -3.72 2.76
CA ALA A 26 21.56 -3.39 2.53
C ALA A 26 20.87 -2.73 3.73
N SER A 27 21.55 -2.51 4.85
CA SER A 27 20.94 -2.09 6.12
C SER A 27 21.51 -0.78 6.65
N ILE A 28 20.68 -0.05 7.39
CA ILE A 28 21.11 1.10 8.19
C ILE A 28 21.89 0.56 9.40
N LEU A 29 23.13 1.00 9.56
CA LEU A 29 23.99 0.60 10.68
C LEU A 29 23.85 1.55 11.88
N ALA A 30 23.84 2.86 11.62
CA ALA A 30 23.77 3.86 12.70
C ALA A 30 23.16 5.16 12.20
N VAL A 31 22.54 5.90 13.12
CA VAL A 31 21.99 7.24 12.93
C VAL A 31 22.36 8.08 14.15
N ALA A 32 23.01 9.22 13.96
CA ALA A 32 23.38 10.12 15.07
C ALA A 32 23.69 11.53 14.57
N ALA A 33 23.77 12.51 15.49
CA ALA A 33 24.14 13.88 15.15
C ALA A 33 25.52 13.98 14.47
N ARG A 34 26.43 13.04 14.78
CA ARG A 34 27.73 12.93 14.15
C ARG A 34 28.22 11.48 14.16
N LEU A 35 28.63 10.99 13.00
CA LEU A 35 29.28 9.70 12.83
C LEU A 35 30.64 9.87 12.16
N ASP A 36 31.56 8.99 12.47
CA ASP A 36 32.86 8.88 11.80
C ASP A 36 33.00 7.49 11.20
N ALA A 37 33.23 7.45 9.90
CA ALA A 37 33.47 6.22 9.15
C ALA A 37 34.44 6.59 7.99
N PRO A 38 35.77 6.55 8.27
CA PRO A 38 36.78 7.04 7.35
C PRO A 38 36.82 6.28 6.02
N ASP A 39 36.47 4.99 6.05
CA ASP A 39 36.48 4.11 4.86
C ASP A 39 35.14 4.08 4.11
N ALA A 40 34.13 4.83 4.54
CA ALA A 40 32.85 4.89 3.88
C ALA A 40 32.86 5.93 2.74
N GLU A 41 32.18 5.61 1.63
CA GLU A 41 31.81 6.59 0.61
C GLU A 41 30.95 7.68 1.25
N ARG A 42 31.33 8.94 1.05
CA ARG A 42 30.62 10.07 1.68
C ARG A 42 29.69 10.74 0.68
N ILE A 43 28.45 10.93 1.09
CA ILE A 43 27.44 11.73 0.39
C ILE A 43 27.11 12.93 1.30
N ASP A 44 27.42 14.12 0.83
CA ASP A 44 27.07 15.35 1.55
C ASP A 44 25.59 15.69 1.30
N ALA A 45 24.82 15.69 2.38
CA ALA A 45 23.40 16.03 2.40
C ALA A 45 23.13 17.37 3.11
N SER A 46 24.15 18.26 3.19
CA SER A 46 24.02 19.56 3.84
C SER A 46 22.89 20.38 3.23
N GLY A 47 21.95 20.84 4.07
CA GLY A 47 20.76 21.58 3.65
C GLY A 47 19.67 20.73 2.97
N CYS A 48 19.85 19.43 2.86
CA CYS A 48 18.90 18.50 2.29
C CYS A 48 18.13 17.77 3.38
N HIS A 49 16.89 17.36 3.06
CA HIS A 49 16.08 16.48 3.89
C HIS A 49 16.37 15.03 3.55
N VAL A 50 16.73 14.24 4.56
CA VAL A 50 16.99 12.81 4.47
C VAL A 50 15.82 12.09 5.14
N ILE A 51 15.00 11.43 4.34
CA ILE A 51 13.79 10.77 4.79
C ILE A 51 13.86 9.26 4.53
N PRO A 52 13.10 8.41 5.23
CA PRO A 52 12.92 7.03 4.82
C PRO A 52 12.41 6.98 3.38
N GLY A 53 12.76 5.95 2.65
CA GLY A 53 12.19 5.71 1.34
C GLY A 53 10.66 5.74 1.41
N ILE A 54 10.04 6.48 0.51
CA ILE A 54 8.59 6.64 0.45
C ILE A 54 7.96 5.30 0.03
N ILE A 55 6.79 5.00 0.61
CA ILE A 55 6.04 3.77 0.40
C ILE A 55 4.66 4.13 -0.13
N ASP A 56 4.32 3.65 -1.33
CA ASP A 56 2.93 3.65 -1.77
C ASP A 56 2.25 2.37 -1.28
N ALA A 57 1.36 2.53 -0.29
CA ALA A 57 0.72 1.40 0.38
C ALA A 57 -0.36 0.70 -0.48
N HIS A 58 -0.77 1.29 -1.61
CA HIS A 58 -1.73 0.74 -2.54
C HIS A 58 -1.65 1.43 -3.90
N CYS A 59 -1.18 0.71 -4.88
CA CYS A 59 -1.14 1.13 -6.27
C CYS A 59 -1.33 -0.08 -7.21
N HIS A 60 -1.24 0.18 -8.51
CA HIS A 60 -1.35 -0.83 -9.55
C HIS A 60 -0.22 -0.71 -10.57
N ILE A 61 0.91 -0.16 -10.16
CA ILE A 61 2.10 0.02 -11.02
C ILE A 61 2.54 -1.32 -11.61
N GLY A 62 2.83 -1.32 -12.90
CA GLY A 62 3.21 -2.50 -13.65
C GLY A 62 2.04 -3.40 -14.09
N MET A 63 0.78 -3.09 -13.66
CA MET A 63 -0.45 -3.82 -14.05
C MET A 63 -1.35 -3.01 -14.98
N TRP A 64 -1.12 -1.72 -15.13
CA TRP A 64 -1.61 -0.84 -16.17
C TRP A 64 -0.39 -0.10 -16.70
N GLU A 65 0.21 -0.68 -17.75
CA GLU A 65 1.44 -0.14 -18.33
C GLU A 65 1.20 1.23 -18.96
N ASP A 66 2.04 2.21 -18.62
CA ASP A 66 1.89 3.56 -19.14
C ASP A 66 2.07 3.60 -20.67
N GLY A 67 1.11 4.26 -21.34
CA GLY A 67 1.13 4.42 -22.78
C GLY A 67 0.73 3.19 -23.61
N MET A 68 0.37 2.04 -22.98
CA MET A 68 0.04 0.80 -23.70
C MET A 68 -1.48 0.57 -23.92
N GLY A 69 -2.33 1.39 -23.31
CA GLY A 69 -3.79 1.27 -23.46
C GLY A 69 -4.32 -0.08 -22.95
N GLU A 70 -5.24 -0.70 -23.69
CA GLU A 70 -5.88 -1.97 -23.29
C GLU A 70 -4.91 -3.15 -23.27
N GLU A 71 -3.88 -3.15 -24.13
CA GLU A 71 -2.87 -4.22 -24.17
C GLU A 71 -2.06 -4.30 -22.87
N GLY A 72 -1.79 -3.14 -22.23
CA GLY A 72 -1.09 -3.07 -20.96
C GLY A 72 -2.00 -3.11 -19.74
N ALA A 73 -3.28 -3.50 -19.87
CA ALA A 73 -4.27 -3.42 -18.79
C ALA A 73 -4.58 -4.79 -18.17
N ASP A 74 -3.63 -5.34 -17.41
CA ASP A 74 -3.72 -6.65 -16.74
C ASP A 74 -4.21 -6.60 -15.28
N GLY A 75 -4.67 -5.45 -14.83
CA GLY A 75 -5.04 -5.24 -13.43
C GLY A 75 -6.40 -5.80 -13.01
N ASN A 76 -7.29 -6.20 -13.93
CA ASN A 76 -8.62 -6.72 -13.58
C ASN A 76 -9.03 -7.91 -14.44
N GLU A 77 -9.20 -9.07 -13.81
CA GLU A 77 -9.86 -10.21 -14.45
C GLU A 77 -11.38 -10.07 -14.33
N CYS A 78 -12.02 -9.56 -15.39
CA CYS A 78 -13.44 -9.21 -15.33
C CYS A 78 -14.39 -10.37 -15.75
N SER A 79 -13.88 -11.58 -15.95
CA SER A 79 -14.69 -12.74 -16.39
C SER A 79 -15.40 -13.45 -15.22
N ASP A 80 -14.85 -13.36 -14.00
CA ASP A 80 -15.41 -13.94 -12.77
C ASP A 80 -15.24 -12.97 -11.59
N PRO A 81 -16.29 -12.74 -10.77
CA PRO A 81 -16.19 -11.84 -9.63
C PRO A 81 -15.35 -12.38 -8.46
N ILE A 82 -14.96 -13.64 -8.47
CA ILE A 82 -14.19 -14.31 -7.39
C ILE A 82 -12.96 -14.99 -7.97
N THR A 83 -11.82 -14.35 -7.88
CA THR A 83 -10.55 -14.80 -8.48
C THR A 83 -9.36 -14.73 -7.50
N PRO A 84 -9.48 -15.29 -6.27
CA PRO A 84 -8.44 -15.15 -5.23
C PRO A 84 -7.11 -15.81 -5.59
N GLN A 85 -7.08 -16.76 -6.53
CA GLN A 85 -5.90 -17.47 -7.00
C GLN A 85 -5.00 -16.64 -7.93
N MET A 86 -5.52 -15.53 -8.50
CA MET A 86 -4.72 -14.65 -9.35
C MET A 86 -3.63 -13.95 -8.53
N ARG A 87 -2.43 -13.89 -9.07
CA ARG A 87 -1.27 -13.30 -8.37
C ARG A 87 -0.71 -12.14 -9.17
N ALA A 88 -0.54 -10.99 -8.54
CA ALA A 88 0.03 -9.81 -9.18
C ALA A 88 1.37 -10.10 -9.89
N ILE A 89 2.23 -10.91 -9.26
CA ILE A 89 3.56 -11.23 -9.81
C ILE A 89 3.53 -11.92 -11.18
N ASP A 90 2.41 -12.48 -11.57
CA ASP A 90 2.26 -13.17 -12.87
C ASP A 90 1.83 -12.20 -13.99
N GLY A 91 1.30 -11.00 -13.64
CA GLY A 91 0.86 -9.97 -14.59
C GLY A 91 1.65 -8.65 -14.52
N LEU A 92 2.61 -8.53 -13.60
CA LEU A 92 3.40 -7.31 -13.45
C LEU A 92 4.48 -7.19 -14.53
N ASN A 93 4.52 -6.06 -15.24
CA ASN A 93 5.62 -5.70 -16.13
C ASN A 93 6.73 -4.94 -15.37
N PRO A 94 7.94 -5.52 -15.17
CA PRO A 94 9.03 -4.83 -14.49
C PRO A 94 9.66 -3.70 -15.33
N PHE A 95 9.30 -3.57 -16.59
CA PHE A 95 9.81 -2.55 -17.52
C PHE A 95 8.87 -1.36 -17.70
N ASP A 96 7.75 -1.33 -16.96
CA ASP A 96 6.88 -0.15 -16.93
C ASP A 96 7.70 1.08 -16.52
N PRO A 97 7.75 2.17 -17.34
CA PRO A 97 8.56 3.36 -17.07
C PRO A 97 8.18 4.06 -15.75
N CYS A 98 6.98 3.84 -15.25
CA CYS A 98 6.52 4.39 -13.97
C CYS A 98 7.37 3.94 -12.78
N PHE A 99 8.07 2.80 -12.87
CA PHE A 99 9.03 2.41 -11.85
C PHE A 99 10.24 3.35 -11.78
N ASP A 100 10.75 3.81 -12.92
CA ASP A 100 11.85 4.78 -12.93
C ASP A 100 11.39 6.15 -12.41
N GLU A 101 10.14 6.55 -12.70
CA GLU A 101 9.54 7.76 -12.15
C GLU A 101 9.34 7.68 -10.64
N ALA A 102 8.93 6.51 -10.12
CA ALA A 102 8.84 6.25 -8.70
C ALA A 102 10.21 6.39 -8.01
N VAL A 103 11.25 5.76 -8.57
CA VAL A 103 12.63 5.88 -8.08
C VAL A 103 13.10 7.34 -8.09
N ALA A 104 12.87 8.08 -9.19
CA ALA A 104 13.25 9.49 -9.30
C ALA A 104 12.49 10.40 -8.32
N ALA A 105 11.35 9.96 -7.81
CA ALA A 105 10.58 10.65 -6.78
C ALA A 105 10.87 10.17 -5.34
N GLY A 106 11.86 9.29 -5.13
CA GLY A 106 12.21 8.78 -3.81
C GLY A 106 11.25 7.73 -3.24
N ILE A 107 10.38 7.17 -4.09
CA ILE A 107 9.50 6.07 -3.72
C ILE A 107 10.29 4.78 -3.89
N THR A 108 10.55 4.08 -2.79
CA THR A 108 11.42 2.90 -2.77
C THR A 108 10.66 1.59 -2.69
N THR A 109 9.41 1.65 -2.23
CA THR A 109 8.57 0.47 -2.04
C THR A 109 7.14 0.76 -2.51
N VAL A 110 6.56 -0.22 -3.18
CA VAL A 110 5.16 -0.21 -3.63
C VAL A 110 4.46 -1.50 -3.21
N VAL A 111 3.16 -1.38 -2.88
CA VAL A 111 2.27 -2.52 -2.69
C VAL A 111 1.29 -2.50 -3.84
N THR A 112 1.52 -3.37 -4.82
CA THR A 112 0.83 -3.39 -6.11
C THR A 112 0.09 -4.70 -6.34
N GLY A 113 -1.00 -4.64 -7.10
CA GLY A 113 -1.81 -5.81 -7.36
C GLY A 113 -3.11 -5.50 -8.09
N PRO A 114 -4.07 -6.44 -8.09
CA PRO A 114 -5.32 -6.29 -8.84
C PRO A 114 -6.13 -5.07 -8.43
N GLY A 115 -6.86 -4.50 -9.40
CA GLY A 115 -7.84 -3.45 -9.18
C GLY A 115 -9.08 -3.91 -8.43
N SER A 116 -10.16 -3.15 -8.55
CA SER A 116 -11.37 -3.32 -7.74
C SER A 116 -12.61 -3.72 -8.56
N ALA A 117 -12.42 -4.31 -9.75
CA ALA A 117 -13.51 -4.84 -10.53
C ALA A 117 -14.22 -6.02 -9.85
N ASN A 118 -13.46 -6.87 -9.18
CA ASN A 118 -13.93 -8.13 -8.59
C ASN A 118 -14.31 -7.97 -7.12
N VAL A 119 -15.23 -8.80 -6.65
CA VAL A 119 -15.54 -8.91 -5.20
C VAL A 119 -14.33 -9.43 -4.43
N ILE A 120 -13.63 -10.44 -4.98
CA ILE A 120 -12.29 -10.87 -4.55
C ILE A 120 -11.44 -11.00 -5.80
N GLY A 121 -10.41 -10.15 -5.93
CA GLY A 121 -9.69 -9.94 -7.18
C GLY A 121 -8.33 -10.64 -7.29
N GLY A 122 -7.76 -11.12 -6.17
CA GLY A 122 -6.45 -11.78 -6.19
C GLY A 122 -5.42 -11.17 -5.24
N GLN A 123 -4.19 -11.59 -5.40
CA GLN A 123 -3.10 -11.39 -4.44
C GLN A 123 -2.20 -10.21 -4.84
N PHE A 124 -1.94 -9.32 -3.91
CA PHE A 124 -0.98 -8.21 -3.99
C PHE A 124 0.44 -8.67 -3.72
N ALA A 125 1.41 -7.94 -4.27
CA ALA A 125 2.83 -8.06 -3.97
C ALA A 125 3.39 -6.75 -3.42
N ALA A 126 4.38 -6.86 -2.51
CA ALA A 126 5.22 -5.75 -2.09
C ALA A 126 6.55 -5.83 -2.83
N LEU A 127 6.94 -4.74 -3.49
CA LEU A 127 8.12 -4.67 -4.34
C LEU A 127 8.99 -3.46 -3.98
N LYS A 128 10.30 -3.60 -4.10
CA LYS A 128 11.19 -2.45 -4.30
C LYS A 128 10.96 -1.88 -5.71
N THR A 129 11.06 -0.58 -5.84
CA THR A 129 10.84 0.09 -7.15
C THR A 129 12.00 -0.09 -8.13
N HIS A 130 13.14 -0.60 -7.67
CA HIS A 130 14.34 -0.85 -8.48
C HIS A 130 14.70 -2.33 -8.53
N GLY A 131 15.04 -2.81 -9.72
CA GLY A 131 15.43 -4.20 -10.04
C GLY A 131 15.15 -4.47 -11.52
N ARG A 132 15.74 -5.52 -12.08
CA ARG A 132 15.60 -5.89 -13.51
C ARG A 132 14.44 -6.86 -13.76
N THR A 133 14.11 -7.66 -12.75
CA THR A 133 13.02 -8.63 -12.80
C THR A 133 12.12 -8.46 -11.58
N ILE A 134 10.95 -9.08 -11.60
CA ILE A 134 10.04 -9.05 -10.45
C ILE A 134 10.69 -9.71 -9.23
N GLU A 135 11.44 -10.79 -9.41
CA GLU A 135 12.12 -11.50 -8.32
C GLU A 135 13.21 -10.63 -7.65
N GLU A 136 13.95 -9.82 -8.43
CA GLU A 136 14.94 -8.88 -7.88
C GLU A 136 14.29 -7.75 -7.07
N ARG A 137 13.04 -7.40 -7.40
CA ARG A 137 12.26 -6.37 -6.70
C ARG A 137 11.48 -6.92 -5.51
N LEU A 138 11.24 -8.22 -5.45
CA LEU A 138 10.29 -8.83 -4.54
C LEU A 138 10.70 -8.67 -3.07
N ILE A 139 9.81 -8.08 -2.28
CA ILE A 139 9.87 -8.06 -0.82
C ILE A 139 9.04 -9.23 -0.28
N GLN A 140 7.79 -9.34 -0.73
CA GLN A 140 6.85 -10.39 -0.33
C GLN A 140 5.71 -10.55 -1.34
N ALA A 141 5.37 -11.78 -1.67
CA ALA A 141 4.15 -12.15 -2.41
C ALA A 141 3.67 -13.54 -1.95
N PRO A 142 2.38 -13.69 -1.59
CA PRO A 142 1.43 -12.59 -1.41
C PRO A 142 1.72 -11.74 -0.17
N ILE A 143 1.37 -10.43 -0.23
CA ILE A 143 1.37 -9.53 0.92
C ILE A 143 -0.05 -9.26 1.42
N ALA A 144 -1.03 -9.30 0.52
CA ALA A 144 -2.44 -9.12 0.82
C ALA A 144 -3.33 -9.77 -0.24
N MET A 145 -4.62 -9.98 0.10
CA MET A 145 -5.69 -10.39 -0.80
C MET A 145 -6.54 -9.16 -1.14
N LYS A 146 -6.80 -8.88 -2.41
CA LYS A 146 -7.71 -7.80 -2.83
C LYS A 146 -9.15 -8.22 -2.74
N ALA A 147 -9.98 -7.35 -2.19
CA ALA A 147 -11.43 -7.41 -2.29
C ALA A 147 -12.00 -6.03 -2.59
N ALA A 148 -13.25 -5.97 -3.04
CA ALA A 148 -13.95 -4.73 -3.28
C ALA A 148 -15.44 -4.84 -2.95
N VAL A 149 -15.97 -3.74 -2.39
CA VAL A 149 -17.40 -3.52 -2.21
C VAL A 149 -17.80 -2.21 -2.92
N GLY A 150 -19.09 -1.95 -3.05
CA GLY A 150 -19.58 -0.69 -3.59
C GLY A 150 -19.81 -0.67 -5.10
N GLU A 151 -19.44 0.44 -5.72
CA GLU A 151 -19.82 0.76 -7.10
C GLU A 151 -19.10 -0.10 -8.14
N ASN A 152 -17.80 -0.35 -7.96
CA ASN A 152 -16.99 -0.96 -9.03
C ASN A 152 -17.44 -2.39 -9.38
N PRO A 153 -17.53 -3.37 -8.45
CA PRO A 153 -18.01 -4.71 -8.81
C PRO A 153 -19.45 -4.68 -9.34
N LYS A 154 -20.30 -3.83 -8.73
CA LYS A 154 -21.68 -3.68 -9.17
C LYS A 154 -21.79 -3.19 -10.63
N ARG A 155 -20.94 -2.22 -11.03
CA ARG A 155 -20.93 -1.67 -12.37
C ARG A 155 -20.35 -2.64 -13.38
N VAL A 156 -19.17 -3.18 -13.12
CA VAL A 156 -18.44 -4.07 -14.05
C VAL A 156 -19.29 -5.27 -14.45
N TYR A 157 -19.83 -5.99 -13.47
CA TYR A 157 -20.66 -7.17 -13.75
C TYR A 157 -22.09 -6.80 -14.16
N GLY A 158 -22.62 -5.68 -13.66
CA GLY A 158 -23.91 -5.16 -14.07
C GLY A 158 -23.93 -4.80 -15.56
N ASP A 159 -22.89 -4.19 -16.09
CA ASP A 159 -22.76 -3.85 -17.52
C ASP A 159 -22.73 -5.13 -18.39
N GLN A 160 -22.19 -6.22 -17.86
CA GLN A 160 -22.18 -7.55 -18.47
C GLN A 160 -23.50 -8.33 -18.27
N LYS A 161 -24.48 -7.77 -17.54
CA LYS A 161 -25.73 -8.44 -17.12
C LYS A 161 -25.48 -9.70 -16.27
N ALA A 162 -24.39 -9.68 -15.52
CA ALA A 162 -23.95 -10.77 -14.63
C ALA A 162 -24.04 -10.36 -13.15
N THR A 163 -23.83 -11.30 -12.25
CA THR A 163 -23.75 -11.09 -10.80
C THR A 163 -22.32 -10.69 -10.42
N PRO A 164 -22.12 -9.66 -9.53
CA PRO A 164 -23.13 -8.96 -8.73
C PRO A 164 -23.73 -7.75 -9.44
N TYR A 165 -25.02 -7.54 -9.27
CA TYR A 165 -25.77 -6.36 -9.74
C TYR A 165 -26.19 -5.40 -8.61
N THR A 166 -26.04 -5.85 -7.36
CA THR A 166 -26.42 -5.11 -6.14
C THR A 166 -25.37 -5.25 -5.06
N ARG A 167 -25.34 -4.32 -4.09
CA ARG A 167 -24.55 -4.45 -2.86
C ARG A 167 -24.85 -5.70 -2.06
N MET A 168 -26.12 -6.16 -2.08
CA MET A 168 -26.52 -7.42 -1.45
C MET A 168 -25.83 -8.61 -2.11
N ALA A 169 -25.75 -8.65 -3.44
CA ALA A 169 -25.08 -9.72 -4.18
C ALA A 169 -23.57 -9.70 -3.95
N ILE A 170 -22.94 -8.52 -3.86
CA ILE A 170 -21.51 -8.39 -3.50
C ILE A 170 -21.26 -9.06 -2.14
N ALA A 171 -22.02 -8.68 -1.11
CA ALA A 171 -21.86 -9.25 0.22
C ALA A 171 -22.17 -10.77 0.26
N ALA A 172 -23.12 -11.24 -0.55
CA ALA A 172 -23.46 -12.66 -0.65
C ALA A 172 -22.32 -13.46 -1.30
N LEU A 173 -21.73 -12.96 -2.39
CA LEU A 173 -20.58 -13.60 -3.05
C LEU A 173 -19.34 -13.62 -2.13
N PHE A 174 -19.09 -12.51 -1.43
CA PHE A 174 -18.01 -12.42 -0.45
C PHE A 174 -18.16 -13.51 0.63
N ARG A 175 -19.37 -13.62 1.24
CA ARG A 175 -19.66 -14.66 2.23
C ARG A 175 -19.52 -16.06 1.66
N LYS A 176 -20.07 -16.28 0.47
CA LYS A 176 -19.99 -17.60 -0.17
C LYS A 176 -18.55 -18.04 -0.33
N ALA A 177 -17.68 -17.21 -0.89
CA ALA A 177 -16.29 -17.55 -1.10
C ALA A 177 -15.56 -17.91 0.20
N LEU A 178 -15.79 -17.14 1.29
CA LEU A 178 -15.17 -17.42 2.58
C LEU A 178 -15.77 -18.65 3.27
N THR A 179 -17.08 -18.88 3.15
CA THR A 179 -17.74 -20.09 3.69
C THR A 179 -17.24 -21.34 2.95
N ASP A 180 -17.19 -21.31 1.63
CA ASP A 180 -16.65 -22.41 0.83
C ASP A 180 -15.19 -22.73 1.24
N ALA A 181 -14.36 -21.69 1.50
CA ALA A 181 -12.99 -21.87 1.98
C ALA A 181 -12.92 -22.46 3.40
N GLN A 182 -13.85 -22.08 4.31
CA GLN A 182 -13.96 -22.71 5.64
C GLN A 182 -14.33 -24.19 5.57
N GLU A 183 -15.27 -24.53 4.69
CA GLU A 183 -15.67 -25.93 4.46
C GLU A 183 -14.52 -26.74 3.85
N TYR A 184 -13.78 -26.14 2.91
CA TYR A 184 -12.59 -26.74 2.33
C TYR A 184 -11.49 -26.99 3.37
N GLN A 185 -11.22 -26.03 4.27
CA GLN A 185 -10.27 -26.21 5.37
C GLN A 185 -10.72 -27.37 6.30
N THR A 186 -11.99 -27.43 6.63
CA THR A 186 -12.55 -28.51 7.46
C THR A 186 -12.34 -29.87 6.80
N ALA A 187 -12.59 -29.98 5.50
CA ALA A 187 -12.35 -31.22 4.76
C ALA A 187 -10.86 -31.62 4.71
N LEU A 188 -9.96 -30.64 4.59
CA LEU A 188 -8.51 -30.88 4.69
C LEU A 188 -8.08 -31.39 6.06
N ASP A 189 -8.66 -30.81 7.13
CA ASP A 189 -8.36 -31.20 8.50
C ASP A 189 -8.86 -32.64 8.79
N GLU A 190 -10.06 -33.00 8.34
CA GLU A 190 -10.59 -34.37 8.42
C GLU A 190 -9.74 -35.36 7.64
N ALA A 191 -9.26 -34.98 6.46
CA ALA A 191 -8.39 -35.83 5.63
C ALA A 191 -7.02 -36.11 6.27
N SER A 192 -6.59 -35.31 7.25
CA SER A 192 -5.36 -35.56 8.01
C SER A 192 -5.44 -36.87 8.83
N SER A 193 -6.66 -37.27 9.24
CA SER A 193 -6.94 -38.54 9.96
C SER A 193 -7.47 -39.64 9.03
N ASP A 194 -8.03 -39.30 7.87
CA ASP A 194 -8.58 -40.23 6.88
C ASP A 194 -8.20 -39.78 5.43
N PRO A 195 -7.06 -40.21 4.89
CA PRO A 195 -6.60 -39.79 3.57
C PRO A 195 -7.57 -40.03 2.41
N GLY A 196 -8.51 -40.96 2.58
CA GLY A 196 -9.57 -41.25 1.62
C GLY A 196 -10.62 -40.16 1.45
N LYS A 197 -10.65 -39.19 2.41
CA LYS A 197 -11.57 -38.04 2.41
C LYS A 197 -10.94 -36.78 1.85
N LYS A 198 -9.71 -36.84 1.35
CA LYS A 198 -9.04 -35.64 0.84
C LYS A 198 -9.84 -35.00 -0.29
N PRO A 199 -10.24 -33.71 -0.16
CA PRO A 199 -10.95 -33.00 -1.21
C PRO A 199 -10.06 -32.84 -2.46
N GLU A 200 -10.67 -32.66 -3.63
CA GLU A 200 -9.95 -32.22 -4.83
C GLU A 200 -9.29 -30.87 -4.55
N ARG A 201 -8.15 -30.65 -5.17
CA ARG A 201 -7.40 -29.42 -5.00
C ARG A 201 -8.12 -28.28 -5.69
N ASP A 202 -8.38 -27.20 -4.95
CA ASP A 202 -8.97 -25.96 -5.43
C ASP A 202 -8.05 -24.77 -5.09
N LEU A 203 -7.40 -24.20 -6.12
CA LEU A 203 -6.45 -23.09 -5.95
C LEU A 203 -7.12 -21.81 -5.47
N ALA A 204 -8.38 -21.59 -5.79
CA ALA A 204 -9.12 -20.43 -5.34
C ALA A 204 -9.42 -20.51 -3.84
N LEU A 205 -9.87 -21.67 -3.38
CA LEU A 205 -10.11 -21.92 -1.95
C LEU A 205 -8.79 -21.91 -1.15
N GLU A 206 -7.73 -22.58 -1.68
CA GLU A 206 -6.41 -22.56 -1.04
C GLU A 206 -5.88 -21.13 -0.83
N ALA A 207 -6.09 -20.22 -1.80
CA ALA A 207 -5.65 -18.84 -1.71
C ALA A 207 -6.35 -18.04 -0.59
N LEU A 208 -7.56 -18.44 -0.17
CA LEU A 208 -8.33 -17.80 0.91
C LEU A 208 -7.97 -18.33 2.30
N LEU A 209 -7.34 -19.50 2.42
CA LEU A 209 -7.03 -20.08 3.73
C LEU A 209 -6.13 -19.19 4.60
N PRO A 210 -5.04 -18.58 4.10
CA PRO A 210 -4.24 -17.65 4.89
C PRO A 210 -5.02 -16.41 5.37
N VAL A 211 -6.01 -15.96 4.59
CA VAL A 211 -6.89 -14.84 4.96
C VAL A 211 -7.76 -15.23 6.16
N LEU A 212 -8.38 -16.42 6.13
CA LEU A 212 -9.22 -16.94 7.22
C LEU A 212 -8.42 -17.21 8.50
N LYS A 213 -7.12 -17.55 8.36
CA LYS A 213 -6.20 -17.74 9.50
C LYS A 213 -5.66 -16.42 10.08
N GLY A 214 -5.96 -15.27 9.47
CA GLY A 214 -5.39 -13.96 9.85
C GLY A 214 -3.91 -13.80 9.51
N GLU A 215 -3.35 -14.69 8.71
CA GLU A 215 -1.95 -14.68 8.25
C GLU A 215 -1.76 -13.72 7.08
N LEU A 216 -2.80 -13.54 6.25
CA LEU A 216 -2.79 -12.66 5.08
C LEU A 216 -3.81 -11.53 5.26
N LEU A 217 -3.36 -10.29 5.07
CA LEU A 217 -4.20 -9.09 5.10
C LEU A 217 -5.20 -9.12 3.93
N MET A 218 -6.47 -8.75 4.18
CA MET A 218 -7.42 -8.49 3.10
C MET A 218 -7.61 -6.98 2.91
N LYS A 219 -7.24 -6.45 1.75
CA LYS A 219 -7.37 -5.04 1.34
C LYS A 219 -8.72 -4.84 0.68
N ILE A 220 -9.64 -4.16 1.37
CA ILE A 220 -11.03 -3.99 0.91
C ILE A 220 -11.26 -2.59 0.40
N HIS A 221 -11.44 -2.45 -0.92
CA HIS A 221 -11.86 -1.21 -1.58
C HIS A 221 -13.25 -0.79 -1.11
N ALA A 222 -13.37 0.40 -0.53
CA ALA A 222 -14.63 0.99 -0.10
C ALA A 222 -14.53 2.52 -0.03
N HIS A 223 -15.37 3.23 -0.77
CA HIS A 223 -15.43 4.69 -0.77
C HIS A 223 -16.51 5.24 0.16
N ARG A 224 -17.75 4.75 0.03
CA ARG A 224 -18.92 5.27 0.73
C ARG A 224 -18.99 4.78 2.17
N ALA A 225 -19.56 5.57 3.05
CA ALA A 225 -19.73 5.25 4.46
C ALA A 225 -20.49 3.94 4.68
N ASP A 226 -21.56 3.70 3.92
CA ASP A 226 -22.36 2.47 3.99
C ASP A 226 -21.59 1.22 3.50
N ASP A 227 -20.75 1.38 2.47
CA ASP A 227 -19.86 0.32 1.96
C ASP A 227 -18.73 0.02 2.95
N ILE A 228 -18.11 1.06 3.55
CA ILE A 228 -17.11 0.93 4.62
C ILE A 228 -17.68 0.13 5.80
N LEU A 229 -18.86 0.50 6.29
CA LEU A 229 -19.53 -0.22 7.37
C LEU A 229 -19.88 -1.67 7.00
N THR A 230 -20.17 -1.93 5.73
CA THR A 230 -20.41 -3.29 5.24
C THR A 230 -19.11 -4.10 5.22
N ALA A 231 -18.00 -3.53 4.77
CA ALA A 231 -16.68 -4.18 4.81
C ALA A 231 -16.27 -4.54 6.24
N LEU A 232 -16.41 -3.60 7.17
CA LEU A 232 -16.13 -3.82 8.60
C LEU A 232 -17.02 -4.91 9.22
N ARG A 233 -18.32 -4.96 8.84
CA ARG A 233 -19.25 -6.02 9.29
C ARG A 233 -18.83 -7.39 8.78
N LEU A 234 -18.47 -7.51 7.49
CA LEU A 234 -17.99 -8.75 6.90
C LEU A 234 -16.67 -9.21 7.53
N ALA A 235 -15.75 -8.27 7.78
CA ALA A 235 -14.50 -8.57 8.47
C ALA A 235 -14.75 -9.16 9.87
N ARG A 236 -15.69 -8.59 10.63
CA ARG A 236 -16.05 -9.10 11.95
C ARG A 236 -16.71 -10.48 11.87
N GLU A 237 -17.59 -10.71 10.89
CA GLU A 237 -18.30 -11.97 10.70
C GLU A 237 -17.34 -13.15 10.50
N PHE A 238 -16.22 -12.92 9.78
CA PHE A 238 -15.22 -13.94 9.47
C PHE A 238 -13.91 -13.79 10.24
N ASN A 239 -13.84 -12.85 11.21
CA ASN A 239 -12.63 -12.56 12.00
C ASN A 239 -11.40 -12.26 11.12
N LEU A 240 -11.56 -11.43 10.09
CA LEU A 240 -10.52 -11.13 9.13
C LEU A 240 -9.61 -10.00 9.60
N LYS A 241 -8.32 -10.10 9.28
CA LYS A 241 -7.38 -8.97 9.32
C LYS A 241 -7.55 -8.17 8.03
N ILE A 242 -7.94 -6.90 8.14
CA ILE A 242 -8.27 -6.09 6.97
C ILE A 242 -7.58 -4.73 6.95
N SER A 243 -7.51 -4.12 5.76
CA SER A 243 -7.39 -2.67 5.58
C SER A 243 -8.56 -2.17 4.72
N ILE A 244 -9.05 -0.96 5.06
CA ILE A 244 -10.03 -0.24 4.24
C ILE A 244 -9.26 0.65 3.29
N GLU A 245 -9.44 0.39 1.99
CA GLU A 245 -8.80 1.16 0.94
C GLU A 245 -9.71 2.32 0.50
N HIS A 246 -9.12 3.45 0.12
CA HIS A 246 -9.78 4.70 -0.25
C HIS A 246 -10.44 5.44 0.91
N CYS A 247 -11.39 4.82 1.59
CA CYS A 247 -12.04 5.38 2.78
C CYS A 247 -12.59 6.81 2.56
N THR A 248 -13.07 7.14 1.35
CA THR A 248 -13.38 8.51 0.92
C THR A 248 -14.41 9.20 1.80
N GLU A 249 -15.46 8.50 2.22
CA GLU A 249 -16.48 8.99 3.15
C GLU A 249 -16.21 8.60 4.63
N GLY A 250 -15.03 8.07 4.94
CA GLY A 250 -14.66 7.72 6.32
C GLY A 250 -14.76 8.91 7.30
N HIS A 251 -14.48 10.13 6.81
CA HIS A 251 -14.61 11.35 7.60
C HIS A 251 -16.05 11.70 8.01
N LEU A 252 -17.06 11.15 7.33
CA LEU A 252 -18.48 11.32 7.71
C LEU A 252 -18.89 10.42 8.87
N ILE A 253 -18.10 9.39 9.17
CA ILE A 253 -18.34 8.39 10.21
C ILE A 253 -17.07 8.17 11.06
N ALA A 254 -16.26 9.22 11.25
CA ALA A 254 -14.92 9.12 11.80
C ALA A 254 -14.89 8.49 13.22
N ASP A 255 -15.85 8.82 14.06
CA ASP A 255 -16.04 8.23 15.40
C ASP A 255 -16.34 6.74 15.34
N VAL A 256 -17.30 6.35 14.51
CA VAL A 256 -17.65 4.93 14.29
C VAL A 256 -16.49 4.18 13.66
N LEU A 257 -15.80 4.80 12.68
CA LEU A 257 -14.65 4.20 12.03
C LEU A 257 -13.53 3.94 13.03
N LYS A 258 -13.22 4.90 13.91
CA LYS A 258 -12.22 4.73 14.98
C LYS A 258 -12.56 3.55 15.90
N GLU A 259 -13.77 3.51 16.40
CA GLU A 259 -14.23 2.40 17.27
C GLU A 259 -14.08 1.04 16.57
N GLN A 260 -14.50 0.96 15.29
CA GLN A 260 -14.50 -0.30 14.55
C GLN A 260 -13.08 -0.73 14.13
N THR A 261 -12.23 0.21 13.72
CA THR A 261 -10.84 -0.10 13.35
C THR A 261 -10.02 -0.54 14.55
N ASP A 262 -10.25 0.04 15.74
CA ASP A 262 -9.62 -0.42 16.99
C ASP A 262 -10.05 -1.84 17.35
N ALA A 263 -11.36 -2.10 17.30
CA ALA A 263 -11.93 -3.41 17.67
C ALA A 263 -11.46 -4.55 16.74
N LEU A 264 -11.17 -4.23 15.47
CA LEU A 264 -10.72 -5.20 14.45
C LEU A 264 -9.21 -5.16 14.22
N CYS A 265 -8.48 -4.24 14.86
CA CYS A 265 -7.08 -3.90 14.50
C CYS A 265 -6.93 -3.63 12.99
N ALA A 266 -7.95 -3.00 12.38
CA ALA A 266 -8.00 -2.77 10.94
C ALA A 266 -7.14 -1.56 10.55
N GLY A 267 -6.43 -1.67 9.41
CA GLY A 267 -5.72 -0.55 8.80
C GLY A 267 -6.66 0.34 7.97
N VAL A 268 -6.23 1.57 7.73
CA VAL A 268 -6.87 2.48 6.76
C VAL A 268 -5.80 2.96 5.78
N ILE A 269 -6.07 2.89 4.48
CA ILE A 269 -5.22 3.46 3.43
C ILE A 269 -6.08 4.45 2.64
N LEU A 270 -5.83 5.73 2.89
CA LEU A 270 -6.64 6.83 2.39
C LEU A 270 -6.15 7.31 1.02
N GLY A 271 -7.06 7.64 0.13
CA GLY A 271 -6.71 8.25 -1.17
C GLY A 271 -7.42 7.60 -2.37
N PRO A 272 -7.03 8.03 -3.59
CA PRO A 272 -6.11 9.14 -3.86
C PRO A 272 -6.73 10.50 -3.51
N LEU A 273 -5.93 11.44 -2.98
CA LEU A 273 -6.44 12.78 -2.62
C LEU A 273 -6.51 13.72 -3.82
N LEU A 274 -5.51 13.68 -4.69
CA LEU A 274 -5.42 14.53 -5.88
C LEU A 274 -6.24 13.92 -7.05
N SER A 275 -7.53 13.72 -6.84
CA SER A 275 -8.44 13.13 -7.82
C SER A 275 -9.67 14.01 -8.02
N ASP A 276 -10.34 13.85 -9.15
CA ASP A 276 -11.64 14.45 -9.41
C ASP A 276 -12.77 13.59 -8.81
N ARG A 277 -14.01 14.01 -8.99
CA ARG A 277 -15.22 13.30 -8.59
C ARG A 277 -15.85 12.54 -9.77
N ALA A 278 -15.04 11.73 -10.46
CA ALA A 278 -15.43 11.01 -11.68
C ALA A 278 -16.53 9.95 -11.45
N LYS A 279 -16.74 9.52 -10.21
CA LYS A 279 -17.74 8.52 -9.82
C LYS A 279 -18.67 9.06 -8.72
N ILE A 280 -19.89 8.51 -8.63
CA ILE A 280 -20.86 8.89 -7.59
C ILE A 280 -20.30 8.63 -6.18
N GLU A 281 -19.58 7.56 -5.99
CA GLU A 281 -18.96 7.22 -4.69
C GLU A 281 -17.87 8.19 -4.25
N LEU A 282 -17.34 9.04 -5.17
CA LEU A 282 -16.38 10.11 -4.88
C LEU A 282 -17.03 11.47 -4.60
N ARG A 283 -18.36 11.57 -4.60
CA ARG A 283 -19.08 12.86 -4.45
C ARG A 283 -18.67 13.65 -3.20
N ASN A 284 -18.33 12.96 -2.12
CA ASN A 284 -17.90 13.55 -0.84
C ASN A 284 -16.38 13.54 -0.63
N LEU A 285 -15.60 13.36 -1.71
CA LEU A 285 -14.14 13.51 -1.66
C LEU A 285 -13.77 14.88 -1.09
N SER A 286 -12.94 14.90 -0.07
CA SER A 286 -12.55 16.11 0.65
C SER A 286 -11.07 16.07 1.04
N TYR A 287 -10.34 17.15 0.74
CA TYR A 287 -8.96 17.31 1.22
C TYR A 287 -8.86 17.45 2.75
N ARG A 288 -9.98 17.76 3.43
CA ARG A 288 -10.07 17.84 4.90
C ARG A 288 -10.30 16.48 5.54
N ALA A 289 -10.67 15.45 4.76
CA ALA A 289 -10.92 14.11 5.28
C ALA A 289 -9.74 13.56 6.11
N PRO A 290 -8.46 13.67 5.69
CA PRO A 290 -7.32 13.23 6.49
C PRO A 290 -7.27 13.91 7.87
N LYS A 291 -7.45 15.22 7.91
CA LYS A 291 -7.44 15.99 9.20
C LYS A 291 -8.58 15.54 10.11
N THR A 292 -9.79 15.35 9.57
CA THR A 292 -10.94 14.88 10.35
C THR A 292 -10.69 13.49 10.93
N LEU A 293 -10.13 12.57 10.14
CA LEU A 293 -9.79 11.23 10.59
C LEU A 293 -8.69 11.25 11.66
N PHE A 294 -7.64 12.06 11.44
CA PHE A 294 -6.57 12.24 12.42
C PHE A 294 -7.08 12.77 13.76
N ASP A 295 -7.95 13.80 13.73
CA ASP A 295 -8.53 14.39 14.94
C ASP A 295 -9.44 13.41 15.70
N ALA A 296 -10.05 12.47 14.99
CA ALA A 296 -10.80 11.36 15.58
C ALA A 296 -9.90 10.22 16.10
N GLY A 297 -8.57 10.32 15.91
CA GLY A 297 -7.61 9.31 16.33
C GLY A 297 -7.53 8.09 15.40
N VAL A 298 -8.05 8.19 14.18
CA VAL A 298 -7.88 7.13 13.16
C VAL A 298 -6.49 7.27 12.55
N GLU A 299 -5.68 6.24 12.69
CA GLU A 299 -4.38 6.17 12.01
C GLU A 299 -4.55 5.65 10.59
N PHE A 300 -3.87 6.27 9.63
CA PHE A 300 -3.96 5.89 8.23
C PHE A 300 -2.62 6.03 7.50
N ALA A 301 -2.49 5.30 6.40
CA ALA A 301 -1.50 5.52 5.35
C ALA A 301 -2.15 6.25 4.17
N LEU A 302 -1.31 6.74 3.25
CA LEU A 302 -1.74 7.37 2.02
C LEU A 302 -1.36 6.52 0.81
N MET A 303 -2.10 6.69 -0.30
CA MET A 303 -1.82 6.02 -1.58
C MET A 303 -2.06 6.94 -2.77
N THR A 304 -1.48 6.59 -3.91
CA THR A 304 -1.79 7.21 -5.20
C THR A 304 -2.91 6.49 -5.96
N ASP A 305 -3.10 5.19 -5.68
CA ASP A 305 -3.95 4.33 -6.53
C ASP A 305 -3.46 4.38 -8.00
N HIS A 306 -2.12 4.52 -8.19
CA HIS A 306 -1.53 4.62 -9.54
C HIS A 306 -2.11 3.52 -10.47
N PRO A 307 -2.58 3.86 -11.67
CA PRO A 307 -2.33 5.09 -12.43
C PRO A 307 -3.37 6.21 -12.22
N VAL A 308 -4.29 6.12 -11.25
CA VAL A 308 -5.28 7.19 -10.99
C VAL A 308 -4.55 8.51 -10.72
N ILE A 309 -3.53 8.48 -9.87
CA ILE A 309 -2.57 9.57 -9.71
C ILE A 309 -1.19 9.01 -10.07
N PRO A 310 -0.44 9.65 -10.99
CA PRO A 310 0.92 9.22 -11.28
C PRO A 310 1.73 9.13 -10.00
N ILE A 311 2.43 8.01 -9.82
CA ILE A 311 3.01 7.60 -8.53
C ILE A 311 3.97 8.64 -7.94
N GLN A 312 4.74 9.35 -8.78
CA GLN A 312 5.68 10.38 -8.37
C GLN A 312 5.04 11.55 -7.61
N TYR A 313 3.71 11.69 -7.64
CA TYR A 313 2.98 12.74 -6.93
C TYR A 313 2.47 12.34 -5.53
N LEU A 314 2.85 11.18 -4.99
CA LEU A 314 2.50 10.80 -3.62
C LEU A 314 2.96 11.84 -2.58
N PRO A 315 4.17 12.44 -2.65
CA PRO A 315 4.56 13.53 -1.75
C PRO A 315 3.67 14.78 -1.87
N VAL A 316 3.19 15.08 -3.08
CA VAL A 316 2.24 16.21 -3.30
C VAL A 316 0.91 15.91 -2.62
N CYS A 317 0.40 14.68 -2.71
CA CYS A 317 -0.80 14.26 -2.00
C CYS A 317 -0.64 14.41 -0.48
N ALA A 318 0.52 14.06 0.07
CA ALA A 318 0.82 14.28 1.49
C ALA A 318 0.89 15.78 1.85
N GLY A 319 1.49 16.60 1.00
CA GLY A 319 1.53 18.06 1.17
C GLY A 319 0.14 18.71 1.17
N LEU A 320 -0.85 18.15 0.46
CA LEU A 320 -2.24 18.60 0.53
C LEU A 320 -2.85 18.41 1.93
N MET A 321 -2.46 17.35 2.65
CA MET A 321 -2.90 17.14 4.03
C MET A 321 -2.33 18.21 4.97
N VAL A 322 -1.07 18.62 4.77
CA VAL A 322 -0.43 19.70 5.54
C VAL A 322 -1.14 21.02 5.29
N ARG A 323 -1.49 21.34 4.04
CA ARG A 323 -2.28 22.53 3.70
C ARG A 323 -3.62 22.57 4.44
N GLU A 324 -4.24 21.42 4.70
CA GLU A 324 -5.52 21.33 5.43
C GLU A 324 -5.34 21.18 6.95
N GLY A 325 -4.11 21.30 7.46
CA GLY A 325 -3.82 21.45 8.89
C GLY A 325 -3.24 20.23 9.62
N LEU A 326 -2.76 19.21 8.91
CA LEU A 326 -1.87 18.21 9.52
C LEU A 326 -0.47 18.81 9.68
N ASP A 327 0.28 18.37 10.70
CA ASP A 327 1.70 18.67 10.77
C ASP A 327 2.52 17.85 9.75
N GLU A 328 3.69 18.37 9.38
CA GLU A 328 4.53 17.80 8.33
C GLU A 328 5.03 16.39 8.68
N GLU A 329 5.40 16.13 9.94
CA GLU A 329 5.89 14.82 10.37
C GLU A 329 4.77 13.77 10.35
N THR A 330 3.56 14.13 10.76
CA THR A 330 2.38 13.26 10.65
C THR A 330 2.08 12.92 9.18
N ALA A 331 2.12 13.93 8.30
CA ALA A 331 1.90 13.71 6.88
C ALA A 331 3.01 12.83 6.25
N LEU A 332 4.27 13.03 6.66
CA LEU A 332 5.39 12.19 6.22
C LEU A 332 5.25 10.75 6.72
N ALA A 333 4.79 10.57 7.97
CA ALA A 333 4.52 9.24 8.51
C ALA A 333 3.47 8.47 7.68
N CYS A 334 2.47 9.15 7.10
CA CYS A 334 1.44 8.50 6.28
C CYS A 334 1.98 7.86 4.99
N ILE A 335 3.10 8.34 4.46
CA ILE A 335 3.76 7.79 3.26
C ILE A 335 5.05 7.03 3.56
N THR A 336 5.34 6.76 4.85
CA THR A 336 6.52 6.03 5.31
C THR A 336 6.14 5.02 6.40
N LYS A 337 6.23 5.41 7.67
CA LYS A 337 6.03 4.56 8.86
C LYS A 337 4.64 3.93 8.91
N ASN A 338 3.58 4.71 8.69
CA ASN A 338 2.21 4.20 8.74
C ASN A 338 1.93 3.28 7.56
N ALA A 339 2.43 3.63 6.36
CA ALA A 339 2.34 2.77 5.18
C ALA A 339 2.98 1.40 5.44
N ALA A 340 4.21 1.37 5.96
CA ALA A 340 4.90 0.14 6.33
C ALA A 340 4.10 -0.68 7.35
N ARG A 341 3.51 -0.02 8.35
CA ARG A 341 2.75 -0.69 9.42
C ARG A 341 1.48 -1.33 8.90
N VAL A 342 0.67 -0.62 8.12
CA VAL A 342 -0.60 -1.14 7.60
C VAL A 342 -0.38 -2.38 6.74
N VAL A 343 0.72 -2.42 5.97
CA VAL A 343 1.04 -3.57 5.10
C VAL A 343 1.91 -4.64 5.79
N GLY A 344 2.23 -4.47 7.08
CA GLY A 344 2.95 -5.48 7.88
C GLY A 344 4.47 -5.52 7.64
N LEU A 345 5.08 -4.44 7.18
CA LEU A 345 6.51 -4.35 6.87
C LEU A 345 7.29 -3.41 7.81
N SER A 346 6.71 -2.98 8.93
CA SER A 346 7.29 -1.99 9.85
C SER A 346 8.64 -2.39 10.46
N GLU A 347 8.93 -3.69 10.57
CA GLU A 347 10.22 -4.16 11.10
C GLU A 347 11.38 -3.91 10.13
N ARG A 348 11.07 -3.71 8.84
CA ARG A 348 12.09 -3.59 7.80
C ARG A 348 12.20 -2.19 7.21
N ILE A 349 11.09 -1.50 6.95
CA ILE A 349 11.04 -0.27 6.18
C ILE A 349 10.18 0.81 6.86
N GLY A 350 10.21 2.03 6.31
CA GLY A 350 9.40 3.17 6.75
C GLY A 350 10.04 4.01 7.86
N ARG A 351 11.25 3.67 8.31
CA ARG A 351 12.01 4.38 9.34
C ARG A 351 13.49 4.43 8.97
N ILE A 352 14.20 5.47 9.42
CA ILE A 352 15.66 5.50 9.41
C ILE A 352 16.15 5.08 10.81
N ALA A 353 16.33 3.76 10.98
CA ALA A 353 16.75 3.17 12.26
C ALA A 353 17.73 2.00 12.03
N PRO A 354 18.65 1.73 12.98
CA PRO A 354 19.55 0.60 12.87
C PRO A 354 18.81 -0.72 12.66
N GLY A 355 19.25 -1.51 11.69
CA GLY A 355 18.65 -2.80 11.32
C GLY A 355 17.53 -2.72 10.26
N CYS A 356 17.00 -1.54 9.98
CA CYS A 356 16.07 -1.35 8.85
C CYS A 356 16.81 -1.45 7.51
N ASP A 357 16.05 -1.81 6.47
CA ASP A 357 16.55 -1.73 5.09
C ASP A 357 17.03 -0.30 4.81
N ALA A 358 18.18 -0.16 4.16
CA ALA A 358 18.73 1.14 3.79
C ALA A 358 18.02 1.69 2.54
N ASP A 359 16.73 2.03 2.72
CA ASP A 359 15.87 2.69 1.77
C ASP A 359 15.72 4.15 2.19
N ILE A 360 16.33 5.05 1.44
CA ILE A 360 16.43 6.47 1.81
C ILE A 360 16.21 7.34 0.59
N ALA A 361 15.46 8.43 0.76
CA ALA A 361 15.35 9.50 -0.22
C ALA A 361 15.95 10.79 0.33
N ILE A 362 16.75 11.47 -0.49
CA ILE A 362 17.37 12.77 -0.17
C ILE A 362 16.73 13.83 -1.06
N TYR A 363 16.15 14.85 -0.43
CA TYR A 363 15.46 15.93 -1.11
C TYR A 363 16.20 17.26 -0.94
N SER A 364 16.23 18.08 -2.00
CA SER A 364 16.86 19.42 -2.01
C SER A 364 16.17 20.46 -1.12
N GLY A 365 15.06 20.12 -0.52
CA GLY A 365 14.23 20.91 0.40
C GLY A 365 13.20 19.99 1.02
N HIS A 366 12.22 20.52 1.75
CA HIS A 366 11.16 19.69 2.34
C HIS A 366 10.38 18.97 1.23
N PRO A 367 10.12 17.63 1.31
CA PRO A 367 9.48 16.86 0.25
C PRO A 367 8.07 17.35 -0.14
N PHE A 368 7.42 18.13 0.72
CA PHE A 368 6.11 18.74 0.45
C PHE A 368 6.17 20.13 -0.21
N ASP A 369 7.35 20.74 -0.32
CA ASP A 369 7.54 21.89 -1.22
C ASP A 369 7.59 21.35 -2.67
N TYR A 370 6.60 21.71 -3.49
CA TYR A 370 6.52 21.23 -4.87
C TYR A 370 7.74 21.61 -5.74
N ARG A 371 8.57 22.58 -5.29
CA ARG A 371 9.82 22.97 -5.92
C ARG A 371 11.00 22.08 -5.51
N ALA A 372 10.89 21.41 -4.35
CA ALA A 372 11.89 20.45 -3.90
C ALA A 372 11.90 19.23 -4.81
N ARG A 373 13.08 18.66 -4.98
CA ARG A 373 13.27 17.47 -5.82
C ARG A 373 13.99 16.40 -5.03
N CYS A 374 13.61 15.16 -5.23
CA CYS A 374 14.45 14.05 -4.84
C CYS A 374 15.73 14.12 -5.68
N ILE A 375 16.88 14.21 -5.02
CA ILE A 375 18.20 14.29 -5.67
C ILE A 375 18.98 12.99 -5.57
N THR A 376 18.64 12.14 -4.60
CA THR A 376 19.25 10.81 -4.46
C THR A 376 18.24 9.84 -3.87
N THR A 377 18.14 8.67 -4.48
CA THR A 377 17.36 7.55 -3.96
C THR A 377 18.28 6.37 -3.72
N ILE A 378 18.23 5.83 -2.52
CA ILE A 378 18.98 4.65 -2.07
C ILE A 378 17.97 3.54 -1.81
N ILE A 379 18.18 2.37 -2.39
CA ILE A 379 17.36 1.17 -2.18
C ILE A 379 18.30 0.01 -1.84
N ASN A 380 17.99 -0.68 -0.72
CA ASN A 380 18.85 -1.76 -0.21
C ASN A 380 20.33 -1.32 -0.13
N GLY A 381 20.59 -0.09 0.32
CA GLY A 381 21.92 0.48 0.50
C GLY A 381 22.68 0.79 -0.79
N ARG A 382 22.02 0.78 -1.93
CA ARG A 382 22.61 1.15 -3.23
C ARG A 382 22.02 2.46 -3.73
N VAL A 383 22.85 3.38 -4.18
CA VAL A 383 22.38 4.57 -4.89
C VAL A 383 21.85 4.14 -6.26
N VAL A 384 20.52 4.20 -6.42
CA VAL A 384 19.82 3.78 -7.65
C VAL A 384 19.41 4.97 -8.50
N TYR A 385 19.35 6.15 -7.91
CA TYR A 385 19.11 7.41 -8.59
C TYR A 385 19.96 8.51 -7.97
N SER A 386 20.58 9.33 -8.81
CA SER A 386 21.32 10.52 -8.38
C SER A 386 21.24 11.59 -9.47
N LYS A 387 20.72 12.74 -9.10
CA LYS A 387 20.68 13.94 -9.96
C LYS A 387 21.61 14.97 -9.35
N LYS A 388 22.62 15.40 -10.11
CA LYS A 388 23.45 16.53 -9.68
C LYS A 388 22.55 17.75 -9.49
N ALA A 389 22.71 18.41 -8.34
CA ALA A 389 22.00 19.63 -7.98
C ALA A 389 22.24 20.77 -8.99
#